data_5084f2bd28e21e687e9b8ff074d4093c
#
_entry.id   5084f2bd28e21e687e9b8ff074d4093c
#
_cell.length_a   1.000
_cell.length_b   1.000
_cell.length_c   1.000
_cell.angle_alpha   90.00
_cell.angle_beta   90.00
_cell.angle_gamma   90.00
#
_symmetry.space_group_name_H-M   'P 1'
#
loop_
_entity.id
_entity.type
_entity.pdbx_description
1 polymer ?
#
loop_
_entity_poly.entity_id
_entity_poly.type
_entity_poly.pdbx_seq_one_letter_code
_entity_poly.pdbx_strand_id
1 'polypeptide(L)'
;PTTFEASRLMYWPSCSSNSQYVAEIYDKPFCSLDGVLGMYGDWHDISQWPQVPGSEAIERRRLAKQEDPTTKRGIIGAFCRSYTITQAMEKFIPGMYEETAVPGRYTYTGGSTVGGAVIYDGDLFLYSHHATDPCSGLLVNAFDLVRLHMFGDKDGEVKEGTPVSKYPSFMMMSRLAQDDPKVSELLSKERYEQAKEAFRTSEQKEPGPDYDLSWLSKLTKDGNGRYEKTINNAVIVLENDPLLKGRIVTDEFASCGMVLGRVPWDQRDEKRRWTDVDDAGYYRYVEVFYGLTGREKLDHALMIVSAQNRINDVKHYLE
;
A
#
# COMPACT_ATOMS: atom_id res chain seq x y z
N PRO A 1 -23.82 17.43 -18.36
CA PRO A 1 -24.85 18.42 -18.70
C PRO A 1 -25.80 18.59 -17.53
N THR A 2 -25.61 19.69 -16.83
CA THR A 2 -26.32 20.01 -15.56
C THR A 2 -27.70 20.62 -15.76
N THR A 3 -28.18 20.70 -17.00
CA THR A 3 -29.47 21.33 -17.37
C THR A 3 -30.67 20.38 -17.33
N PHE A 4 -30.44 19.07 -17.09
CA PHE A 4 -31.53 18.08 -17.11
C PHE A 4 -32.12 17.75 -15.72
N GLU A 5 -31.62 18.36 -14.64
CA GLU A 5 -32.20 18.21 -13.33
C GLU A 5 -33.47 19.07 -13.24
N ALA A 6 -34.64 18.46 -13.03
CA ALA A 6 -35.90 19.13 -12.91
C ALA A 6 -35.98 20.15 -11.75
N SER A 7 -35.16 19.94 -10.73
CA SER A 7 -35.05 20.82 -9.55
C SER A 7 -34.11 22.01 -9.72
N ARG A 8 -33.44 22.12 -10.86
CA ARG A 8 -32.41 23.16 -11.07
C ARG A 8 -33.06 24.50 -11.31
N LEU A 9 -32.65 25.50 -10.54
CA LEU A 9 -33.01 26.88 -10.77
C LEU A 9 -32.41 27.39 -12.08
N MET A 10 -33.28 27.85 -13.00
CA MET A 10 -32.87 28.56 -14.20
C MET A 10 -33.21 30.02 -14.01
N TYR A 11 -32.25 30.91 -14.26
CA TYR A 11 -32.51 32.35 -14.26
C TYR A 11 -33.26 32.75 -15.55
N TRP A 12 -34.18 33.69 -15.44
CA TRP A 12 -34.77 34.32 -16.61
C TRP A 12 -33.68 34.99 -17.45
N PRO A 13 -33.79 34.94 -18.78
CA PRO A 13 -32.88 35.69 -19.64
C PRO A 13 -32.86 37.17 -19.25
N SER A 14 -31.68 37.65 -18.92
CA SER A 14 -31.50 39.05 -18.53
C SER A 14 -30.18 39.59 -19.18
N CYS A 15 -30.18 40.87 -19.45
CA CYS A 15 -29.02 41.59 -19.92
C CYS A 15 -28.83 42.89 -19.15
N SER A 16 -27.61 43.45 -19.14
CA SER A 16 -27.41 44.76 -18.55
C SER A 16 -28.12 45.86 -19.35
N SER A 17 -28.47 46.96 -18.73
CA SER A 17 -29.16 48.07 -19.40
C SER A 17 -28.44 48.64 -20.62
N ASN A 18 -27.14 48.42 -20.71
CA ASN A 18 -26.25 48.93 -21.79
C ASN A 18 -25.95 47.88 -22.87
N SER A 19 -26.52 46.69 -22.79
CA SER A 19 -26.30 45.64 -23.81
C SER A 19 -27.55 45.43 -24.65
N GLN A 20 -27.30 45.03 -25.90
CA GLN A 20 -28.38 44.69 -26.83
C GLN A 20 -28.92 43.31 -26.49
N TYR A 21 -30.22 43.22 -26.19
CA TYR A 21 -30.91 41.94 -25.98
C TYR A 21 -31.33 41.39 -27.35
N VAL A 22 -30.87 40.18 -27.68
CA VAL A 22 -31.29 39.45 -28.86
C VAL A 22 -31.92 38.15 -28.41
N ALA A 23 -33.17 37.89 -28.84
CA ALA A 23 -33.86 36.62 -28.62
C ALA A 23 -34.33 36.08 -29.99
N GLU A 24 -33.98 34.87 -30.26
CA GLU A 24 -34.44 34.14 -31.44
C GLU A 24 -35.29 32.95 -30.95
N ILE A 25 -36.48 32.83 -31.45
CA ILE A 25 -37.42 31.74 -31.12
C ILE A 25 -37.54 30.87 -32.39
N TYR A 26 -37.16 29.63 -32.26
CA TYR A 26 -37.31 28.62 -33.30
C TYR A 26 -38.50 27.75 -33.00
N ASP A 27 -39.66 28.02 -33.68
CA ASP A 27 -40.85 27.22 -33.59
C ASP A 27 -40.71 25.95 -34.46
N LYS A 28 -39.98 24.97 -33.90
CA LYS A 28 -39.75 23.67 -34.52
C LYS A 28 -40.26 22.56 -33.61
N PRO A 29 -40.67 21.41 -34.15
CA PRO A 29 -41.07 20.28 -33.32
C PRO A 29 -39.94 19.86 -32.41
N PHE A 30 -40.28 19.31 -31.23
CA PHE A 30 -39.27 18.70 -30.33
C PHE A 30 -38.49 17.64 -31.06
N CYS A 31 -37.20 17.51 -30.74
CA CYS A 31 -36.39 16.48 -31.31
C CYS A 31 -36.90 15.08 -30.87
N SER A 32 -36.93 14.15 -31.81
CA SER A 32 -37.25 12.75 -31.51
C SER A 32 -36.15 12.15 -30.67
N LEU A 33 -36.48 11.59 -29.51
CA LEU A 33 -35.55 10.90 -28.65
C LEU A 33 -34.88 9.73 -29.39
N ASP A 34 -35.70 8.90 -30.05
CA ASP A 34 -35.24 7.77 -30.84
C ASP A 34 -34.34 8.22 -32.01
N GLY A 35 -34.65 9.37 -32.62
CA GLY A 35 -33.82 9.95 -33.67
C GLY A 35 -32.44 10.38 -33.17
N VAL A 36 -32.36 10.94 -31.97
CA VAL A 36 -31.09 11.33 -31.36
C VAL A 36 -30.30 10.09 -30.92
N LEU A 37 -30.95 9.13 -30.26
CA LEU A 37 -30.30 7.88 -29.83
C LEU A 37 -29.81 7.05 -31.02
N GLY A 38 -30.58 7.05 -32.11
CA GLY A 38 -30.19 6.37 -33.38
C GLY A 38 -28.97 6.95 -34.07
N MET A 39 -28.50 8.15 -33.68
CA MET A 39 -27.24 8.72 -34.18
C MET A 39 -25.99 8.02 -33.62
N TYR A 40 -26.13 7.29 -32.51
CA TYR A 40 -25.08 6.50 -31.92
C TYR A 40 -25.14 5.06 -32.44
N GLY A 41 -24.01 4.40 -32.62
CA GLY A 41 -23.98 2.98 -32.95
C GLY A 41 -24.53 2.13 -31.76
N ASP A 42 -24.00 2.39 -30.60
CA ASP A 42 -24.51 1.94 -29.30
C ASP A 42 -24.47 3.12 -28.32
N TRP A 43 -25.63 3.64 -27.96
CA TRP A 43 -25.72 4.78 -27.02
C TRP A 43 -25.36 4.39 -25.58
N HIS A 44 -25.29 3.09 -25.23
CA HIS A 44 -24.79 2.62 -23.96
C HIS A 44 -23.26 2.67 -23.89
N ASP A 45 -22.57 2.70 -25.05
CA ASP A 45 -21.13 2.81 -25.12
C ASP A 45 -20.69 4.29 -24.94
N ILE A 46 -20.25 4.61 -23.73
CA ILE A 46 -19.80 5.96 -23.34
C ILE A 46 -18.62 6.44 -24.18
N SER A 47 -17.84 5.53 -24.75
CA SER A 47 -16.69 5.90 -25.61
C SER A 47 -17.12 6.64 -26.88
N GLN A 48 -18.37 6.45 -27.33
CA GLN A 48 -18.95 7.09 -28.50
C GLN A 48 -19.61 8.45 -28.19
N TRP A 49 -19.72 8.80 -26.92
CA TRP A 49 -20.35 10.07 -26.54
C TRP A 49 -19.47 11.27 -26.88
N PRO A 50 -20.08 12.39 -27.34
CA PRO A 50 -19.32 13.60 -27.61
C PRO A 50 -18.65 14.11 -26.34
N GLN A 51 -17.35 14.32 -26.41
CA GLN A 51 -16.58 14.86 -25.32
C GLN A 51 -16.79 16.37 -25.19
N VAL A 52 -16.94 16.86 -23.95
CA VAL A 52 -16.98 18.30 -23.71
C VAL A 52 -15.60 18.88 -24.01
N PRO A 53 -15.50 19.93 -24.87
CA PRO A 53 -14.20 20.55 -25.16
C PRO A 53 -13.48 20.93 -23.85
N GLY A 54 -12.26 20.42 -23.68
CA GLY A 54 -11.45 20.68 -22.50
C GLY A 54 -11.67 19.71 -21.30
N SER A 55 -12.59 18.73 -21.39
CA SER A 55 -12.76 17.72 -20.35
C SER A 55 -11.46 16.96 -20.07
N GLU A 56 -10.73 16.56 -21.10
CA GLU A 56 -9.41 15.93 -20.96
C GLU A 56 -8.41 16.80 -20.20
N ALA A 57 -8.43 18.13 -20.42
CA ALA A 57 -7.55 19.04 -19.71
C ALA A 57 -7.93 19.16 -18.23
N ILE A 58 -9.22 19.05 -17.90
CA ILE A 58 -9.69 19.03 -16.51
C ILE A 58 -9.29 17.72 -15.83
N GLU A 59 -9.44 16.59 -16.50
CA GLU A 59 -9.03 15.29 -16.01
C GLU A 59 -7.52 15.21 -15.82
N ARG A 60 -6.72 15.66 -16.79
CA ARG A 60 -5.26 15.78 -16.65
C ARG A 60 -4.84 16.68 -15.49
N ARG A 61 -5.57 17.78 -15.21
CA ARG A 61 -5.31 18.64 -14.04
C ARG A 61 -5.68 17.96 -12.74
N ARG A 62 -6.70 17.10 -12.69
CA ARG A 62 -7.06 16.30 -11.51
C ARG A 62 -5.98 15.24 -11.25
N LEU A 63 -5.52 14.55 -12.31
CA LEU A 63 -4.42 13.58 -12.24
C LEU A 63 -3.12 14.25 -11.76
N ALA A 64 -2.76 15.40 -12.32
CA ALA A 64 -1.55 16.13 -11.94
C ALA A 64 -1.54 16.63 -10.48
N LYS A 65 -2.71 16.69 -9.81
CA LYS A 65 -2.85 17.02 -8.39
C LYS A 65 -2.81 15.79 -7.47
N GLN A 66 -2.92 14.60 -8.03
CA GLN A 66 -2.83 13.36 -7.26
C GLN A 66 -1.35 13.00 -7.09
N GLU A 67 -1.00 12.72 -5.86
CA GLU A 67 0.31 12.15 -5.55
C GLU A 67 0.36 10.72 -6.06
N ASP A 68 1.47 10.33 -6.70
CA ASP A 68 1.70 8.95 -7.13
C ASP A 68 1.52 7.99 -5.94
N PRO A 69 0.54 7.07 -6.01
CA PRO A 69 0.23 6.19 -4.90
C PRO A 69 1.38 5.24 -4.55
N THR A 70 2.29 4.97 -5.49
CA THR A 70 3.45 4.10 -5.26
C THR A 70 4.51 4.77 -4.39
N THR A 71 4.56 6.10 -4.33
CA THR A 71 5.49 6.85 -3.48
C THR A 71 5.02 6.96 -2.03
N LYS A 72 3.75 6.66 -1.76
CA LYS A 72 3.20 6.70 -0.40
C LYS A 72 3.85 5.66 0.50
N ARG A 73 4.14 6.07 1.72
CA ARG A 73 4.65 5.16 2.75
C ARG A 73 3.51 4.30 3.35
N GLY A 74 3.88 3.17 3.91
CA GLY A 74 2.96 2.28 4.63
C GLY A 74 2.09 1.44 3.69
N ILE A 75 0.94 0.99 4.21
CA ILE A 75 0.13 -0.08 3.59
C ILE A 75 -0.43 0.30 2.22
N ILE A 76 -0.85 1.57 2.03
CA ILE A 76 -1.39 2.05 0.76
C ILE A 76 -0.33 1.96 -0.33
N GLY A 77 0.87 2.55 -0.06
CA GLY A 77 1.96 2.52 -1.03
C GLY A 77 2.46 1.12 -1.31
N ALA A 78 2.60 0.29 -0.29
CA ALA A 78 3.02 -1.11 -0.47
C ALA A 78 2.02 -1.90 -1.32
N PHE A 79 0.72 -1.70 -1.11
CA PHE A 79 -0.31 -2.33 -1.94
C PHE A 79 -0.24 -1.84 -3.40
N CYS A 80 -0.12 -0.53 -3.63
CA CYS A 80 -0.04 0.05 -4.98
C CYS A 80 1.28 -0.26 -5.71
N ARG A 81 2.38 -0.53 -4.99
CA ARG A 81 3.62 -1.07 -5.58
C ARG A 81 3.51 -2.57 -5.89
N SER A 82 2.67 -3.29 -5.13
CA SER A 82 2.45 -4.73 -5.33
C SER A 82 1.46 -5.03 -6.45
N TYR A 83 0.46 -4.16 -6.64
CA TYR A 83 -0.65 -4.37 -7.58
C TYR A 83 -0.97 -3.09 -8.33
N THR A 84 -1.02 -3.18 -9.65
CA THR A 84 -1.64 -2.17 -10.50
C THR A 84 -3.17 -2.25 -10.41
N ILE A 85 -3.90 -1.30 -11.03
CA ILE A 85 -5.37 -1.33 -11.08
C ILE A 85 -5.87 -2.63 -11.68
N THR A 86 -5.34 -3.03 -12.85
CA THR A 86 -5.76 -4.25 -13.54
C THR A 86 -5.48 -5.50 -12.73
N GLN A 87 -4.28 -5.62 -12.14
CA GLN A 87 -3.94 -6.74 -11.27
C GLN A 87 -4.81 -6.81 -10.01
N ALA A 88 -5.18 -5.66 -9.46
CA ALA A 88 -6.07 -5.60 -8.31
C ALA A 88 -7.50 -6.02 -8.67
N MET A 89 -8.00 -5.62 -9.85
CA MET A 89 -9.29 -6.09 -10.39
C MET A 89 -9.32 -7.61 -10.51
N GLU A 90 -8.33 -8.19 -11.17
CA GLU A 90 -8.27 -9.64 -11.42
C GLU A 90 -8.20 -10.46 -10.13
N LYS A 91 -7.41 -10.01 -9.16
CA LYS A 91 -7.14 -10.78 -7.94
C LYS A 91 -8.21 -10.63 -6.88
N PHE A 92 -8.66 -9.40 -6.60
CA PHE A 92 -9.46 -9.10 -5.42
C PHE A 92 -10.95 -8.86 -5.72
N ILE A 93 -11.28 -8.41 -6.95
CA ILE A 93 -12.66 -8.14 -7.38
C ILE A 93 -12.93 -8.74 -8.76
N PRO A 94 -12.65 -10.05 -8.95
CA PRO A 94 -12.80 -10.69 -10.26
C PRO A 94 -14.23 -10.60 -10.76
N GLY A 95 -14.38 -10.32 -12.06
CA GLY A 95 -15.69 -10.22 -12.72
C GLY A 95 -16.48 -8.93 -12.45
N MET A 96 -15.94 -7.98 -11.67
CA MET A 96 -16.60 -6.67 -11.46
C MET A 96 -16.39 -5.74 -12.64
N TYR A 97 -15.33 -5.93 -13.42
CA TYR A 97 -15.01 -5.13 -14.59
C TYR A 97 -14.66 -6.03 -15.77
N GLU A 98 -15.15 -5.66 -16.95
CA GLU A 98 -14.85 -6.32 -18.22
C GLU A 98 -14.11 -5.35 -19.13
N GLU A 99 -13.01 -5.80 -19.74
CA GLU A 99 -12.24 -5.00 -20.67
C GLU A 99 -13.05 -4.81 -21.96
N THR A 100 -13.03 -3.59 -22.52
CA THR A 100 -13.67 -3.28 -23.77
C THR A 100 -12.70 -3.42 -24.94
N ALA A 101 -13.20 -3.31 -26.18
CA ALA A 101 -12.34 -3.25 -27.36
C ALA A 101 -11.40 -2.04 -27.40
N VAL A 102 -11.66 -1.03 -26.57
CA VAL A 102 -10.82 0.18 -26.46
C VAL A 102 -9.84 -0.01 -25.30
N PRO A 103 -8.53 -0.05 -25.56
CA PRO A 103 -7.52 -0.26 -24.51
C PRO A 103 -7.65 0.75 -23.36
N GLY A 104 -7.55 0.28 -22.13
CA GLY A 104 -7.65 1.08 -20.92
C GLY A 104 -9.06 1.51 -20.52
N ARG A 105 -10.09 1.01 -21.24
CA ARG A 105 -11.51 1.20 -20.88
C ARG A 105 -12.14 -0.10 -20.43
N TYR A 106 -12.89 -0.01 -19.35
CA TYR A 106 -13.57 -1.14 -18.74
C TYR A 106 -15.05 -0.84 -18.52
N THR A 107 -15.84 -1.88 -18.53
CA THR A 107 -17.26 -1.85 -18.20
C THR A 107 -17.45 -2.38 -16.79
N TYR A 108 -18.10 -1.62 -15.93
CA TYR A 108 -18.55 -2.13 -14.64
C TYR A 108 -19.78 -3.04 -14.85
N THR A 109 -19.68 -4.30 -14.45
CA THR A 109 -20.72 -5.32 -14.72
C THR A 109 -22.03 -5.08 -13.98
N GLY A 110 -22.01 -4.34 -12.87
CA GLY A 110 -23.21 -3.89 -12.15
C GLY A 110 -23.87 -2.63 -12.72
N GLY A 111 -23.38 -2.09 -13.84
CA GLY A 111 -23.89 -0.92 -14.51
C GLY A 111 -24.67 -1.22 -15.79
N SER A 112 -25.32 -0.20 -16.33
CA SER A 112 -26.08 -0.29 -17.59
C SER A 112 -25.36 0.29 -18.81
N THR A 113 -24.17 0.86 -18.61
CA THR A 113 -23.37 1.52 -19.65
C THR A 113 -22.08 0.76 -19.91
N VAL A 114 -21.51 0.88 -21.11
CA VAL A 114 -20.30 0.19 -21.54
C VAL A 114 -19.13 1.19 -21.59
N GLY A 115 -17.92 0.74 -21.17
CA GLY A 115 -16.68 1.50 -21.32
C GLY A 115 -16.56 2.75 -20.44
N GLY A 116 -17.33 2.82 -19.36
CA GLY A 116 -17.37 4.00 -18.47
C GLY A 116 -16.27 4.06 -17.43
N ALA A 117 -15.52 2.99 -17.19
CA ALA A 117 -14.37 3.00 -16.30
C ALA A 117 -13.09 3.14 -17.11
N VAL A 118 -12.25 4.14 -16.79
CA VAL A 118 -11.07 4.52 -17.57
C VAL A 118 -9.84 4.43 -16.67
N ILE A 119 -8.82 3.75 -17.16
CA ILE A 119 -7.52 3.64 -16.50
C ILE A 119 -6.60 4.76 -16.98
N TYR A 120 -5.86 5.35 -16.05
CA TYR A 120 -4.95 6.46 -16.29
C TYR A 120 -3.55 6.15 -15.75
N ASP A 121 -2.59 6.92 -16.28
CA ASP A 121 -1.23 7.04 -15.78
C ASP A 121 -0.49 5.70 -15.65
N GLY A 122 -0.55 4.88 -16.70
CA GLY A 122 0.17 3.61 -16.73
C GLY A 122 -0.34 2.59 -15.73
N ASP A 123 -1.67 2.52 -15.53
CA ASP A 123 -2.34 1.56 -14.65
C ASP A 123 -2.24 1.90 -13.14
N LEU A 124 -2.05 3.19 -12.80
CA LEU A 124 -1.99 3.66 -11.40
C LEU A 124 -3.34 4.11 -10.86
N PHE A 125 -4.22 4.62 -11.72
CA PHE A 125 -5.50 5.17 -11.32
C PHE A 125 -6.64 4.67 -12.20
N LEU A 126 -7.83 4.56 -11.59
CA LEU A 126 -9.11 4.34 -12.26
C LEU A 126 -10.04 5.50 -11.98
N TYR A 127 -10.77 5.95 -13.00
CA TYR A 127 -11.93 6.82 -12.84
C TYR A 127 -13.15 6.16 -13.45
N SER A 128 -14.25 6.08 -12.70
CA SER A 128 -15.50 5.47 -13.18
C SER A 128 -16.60 6.51 -13.39
N HIS A 129 -17.20 6.49 -14.58
CA HIS A 129 -18.39 7.25 -14.94
C HIS A 129 -19.70 6.48 -14.73
N HIS A 130 -19.62 5.20 -14.31
CA HIS A 130 -20.79 4.38 -14.03
C HIS A 130 -21.44 4.84 -12.72
N ALA A 131 -22.69 5.27 -12.76
CA ALA A 131 -23.39 5.83 -11.60
C ALA A 131 -23.57 4.83 -10.45
N THR A 132 -23.68 3.54 -10.77
CA THR A 132 -23.86 2.44 -9.79
C THR A 132 -22.55 1.84 -9.27
N ASP A 133 -21.41 2.25 -9.85
CA ASP A 133 -20.09 1.79 -9.41
C ASP A 133 -19.75 2.39 -8.03
N PRO A 134 -19.29 1.60 -7.05
CA PRO A 134 -18.78 2.12 -5.77
C PRO A 134 -17.70 3.21 -5.92
N CYS A 135 -16.98 3.23 -7.05
CA CYS A 135 -15.96 4.23 -7.37
C CYS A 135 -16.50 5.40 -8.23
N SER A 136 -17.82 5.51 -8.42
CA SER A 136 -18.44 6.53 -9.29
C SER A 136 -17.94 7.94 -9.00
N GLY A 137 -17.45 8.63 -10.02
CA GLY A 137 -17.00 10.02 -9.93
C GLY A 137 -15.71 10.23 -9.12
N LEU A 138 -15.05 9.15 -8.67
CA LEU A 138 -13.81 9.19 -7.91
C LEU A 138 -12.63 8.74 -8.78
N LEU A 139 -11.49 9.41 -8.61
CA LEU A 139 -10.21 8.92 -9.11
C LEU A 139 -9.57 8.10 -8.00
N VAL A 140 -9.48 6.78 -8.20
CA VAL A 140 -9.04 5.84 -7.19
C VAL A 140 -7.75 5.12 -7.61
N ASN A 141 -6.89 4.83 -6.64
CA ASN A 141 -5.75 3.93 -6.79
C ASN A 141 -6.17 2.47 -6.52
N ALA A 142 -5.27 1.52 -6.72
CA ALA A 142 -5.56 0.10 -6.54
C ALA A 142 -6.05 -0.26 -5.12
N PHE A 143 -5.51 0.38 -4.07
CA PHE A 143 -5.95 0.15 -2.69
C PHE A 143 -7.38 0.65 -2.46
N ASP A 144 -7.69 1.88 -2.90
CA ASP A 144 -9.03 2.45 -2.74
C ASP A 144 -10.07 1.78 -3.63
N LEU A 145 -9.70 1.32 -4.82
CA LEU A 145 -10.54 0.51 -5.69
C LEU A 145 -11.06 -0.73 -4.97
N VAL A 146 -10.14 -1.55 -4.46
CA VAL A 146 -10.50 -2.79 -3.73
C VAL A 146 -11.27 -2.45 -2.44
N ARG A 147 -10.85 -1.41 -1.70
CA ARG A 147 -11.51 -0.97 -0.48
C ARG A 147 -12.99 -0.64 -0.70
N LEU A 148 -13.28 0.17 -1.71
CA LEU A 148 -14.64 0.63 -1.98
C LEU A 148 -15.55 -0.51 -2.45
N HIS A 149 -15.03 -1.41 -3.29
CA HIS A 149 -15.81 -2.55 -3.77
C HIS A 149 -16.08 -3.62 -2.71
N MET A 150 -15.09 -3.93 -1.88
CA MET A 150 -15.23 -5.01 -0.90
C MET A 150 -15.83 -4.57 0.44
N PHE A 151 -15.60 -3.32 0.82
CA PHE A 151 -15.88 -2.87 2.18
C PHE A 151 -16.58 -1.50 2.25
N GLY A 152 -16.86 -0.85 1.13
CA GLY A 152 -17.45 0.49 1.09
C GLY A 152 -18.83 0.58 1.77
N ASP A 153 -19.60 -0.51 1.76
CA ASP A 153 -20.88 -0.65 2.45
C ASP A 153 -20.79 -0.49 3.98
N LYS A 154 -19.62 -0.71 4.57
CA LYS A 154 -19.38 -0.61 6.02
C LYS A 154 -19.22 0.84 6.52
N ASP A 155 -19.09 1.79 5.62
CA ASP A 155 -18.84 3.19 5.97
C ASP A 155 -20.13 4.02 6.19
N GLY A 156 -21.32 3.41 6.12
CA GLY A 156 -22.60 4.10 6.17
C GLY A 156 -22.92 4.89 7.46
N GLU A 157 -22.28 4.55 8.59
CA GLU A 157 -22.48 5.20 9.89
C GLU A 157 -21.34 6.15 10.29
N VAL A 158 -20.40 6.44 9.38
CA VAL A 158 -19.24 7.27 9.69
C VAL A 158 -19.65 8.74 9.76
N LYS A 159 -19.29 9.41 10.87
CA LYS A 159 -19.58 10.84 11.08
C LYS A 159 -18.83 11.70 10.08
N GLU A 160 -19.49 12.76 9.59
CA GLU A 160 -18.86 13.76 8.73
C GLU A 160 -17.58 14.34 9.37
N GLY A 161 -16.52 14.49 8.57
CA GLY A 161 -15.21 14.97 9.04
C GLY A 161 -14.29 13.90 9.65
N THR A 162 -14.73 12.63 9.72
CA THR A 162 -13.83 11.54 10.16
C THR A 162 -12.75 11.30 9.09
N PRO A 163 -11.47 11.22 9.46
CA PRO A 163 -10.41 10.86 8.51
C PRO A 163 -10.63 9.47 7.90
N VAL A 164 -10.40 9.31 6.60
CA VAL A 164 -10.58 8.02 5.88
C VAL A 164 -9.83 6.86 6.55
N SER A 165 -8.65 7.14 7.13
CA SER A 165 -7.86 6.13 7.86
C SER A 165 -8.56 5.51 9.08
N LYS A 166 -9.66 6.11 9.54
CA LYS A 166 -10.50 5.60 10.63
C LYS A 166 -11.79 4.92 10.16
N TYR A 167 -12.02 4.87 8.86
CA TYR A 167 -13.20 4.22 8.29
C TYR A 167 -13.12 2.69 8.49
N PRO A 168 -14.25 2.03 8.77
CA PRO A 168 -14.30 0.57 8.84
C PRO A 168 -13.77 -0.09 7.58
N SER A 169 -14.14 0.43 6.40
CA SER A 169 -13.62 -0.07 5.12
C SER A 169 -12.09 0.01 5.03
N PHE A 170 -11.50 1.11 5.51
CA PHE A 170 -10.05 1.29 5.49
C PHE A 170 -9.33 0.30 6.41
N MET A 171 -9.87 0.06 7.59
CA MET A 171 -9.31 -0.89 8.54
C MET A 171 -9.38 -2.33 7.99
N MET A 172 -10.52 -2.71 7.41
CA MET A 172 -10.71 -4.03 6.80
C MET A 172 -9.78 -4.22 5.59
N MET A 173 -9.69 -3.23 4.71
CA MET A 173 -8.78 -3.26 3.56
C MET A 173 -7.32 -3.30 3.99
N SER A 174 -6.94 -2.57 5.03
CA SER A 174 -5.58 -2.61 5.58
C SER A 174 -5.23 -4.00 6.09
N ARG A 175 -6.18 -4.68 6.74
CA ARG A 175 -5.99 -6.06 7.19
C ARG A 175 -5.83 -7.02 6.01
N LEU A 176 -6.72 -6.95 5.03
CA LEU A 176 -6.62 -7.75 3.80
C LEU A 176 -5.26 -7.57 3.11
N ALA A 177 -4.81 -6.33 2.99
CA ALA A 177 -3.51 -6.03 2.40
C ALA A 177 -2.33 -6.55 3.22
N GLN A 178 -2.43 -6.57 4.57
CA GLN A 178 -1.39 -7.13 5.46
C GLN A 178 -1.34 -8.66 5.39
N ASP A 179 -2.49 -9.31 5.20
CA ASP A 179 -2.59 -10.75 5.08
C ASP A 179 -2.13 -11.25 3.69
N ASP A 180 -2.01 -10.35 2.71
CA ASP A 180 -1.51 -10.68 1.37
C ASP A 180 0.01 -10.90 1.39
N PRO A 181 0.51 -12.08 0.95
CA PRO A 181 1.93 -12.42 1.02
C PRO A 181 2.83 -11.43 0.29
N LYS A 182 2.43 -10.97 -0.91
CA LYS A 182 3.23 -10.05 -1.75
C LYS A 182 3.39 -8.68 -1.09
N VAL A 183 2.29 -8.14 -0.54
CA VAL A 183 2.30 -6.85 0.17
C VAL A 183 3.06 -6.97 1.49
N SER A 184 2.86 -8.05 2.23
CA SER A 184 3.50 -8.33 3.50
C SER A 184 5.02 -8.45 3.37
N GLU A 185 5.50 -9.15 2.34
CA GLU A 185 6.93 -9.28 2.03
C GLU A 185 7.54 -7.92 1.69
N LEU A 186 6.88 -7.14 0.82
CA LEU A 186 7.35 -5.81 0.44
C LEU A 186 7.45 -4.87 1.66
N LEU A 187 6.42 -4.84 2.51
CA LEU A 187 6.43 -4.04 3.74
C LEU A 187 7.56 -4.45 4.68
N SER A 188 7.83 -5.75 4.78
CA SER A 188 8.90 -6.26 5.63
C SER A 188 10.27 -5.84 5.12
N LYS A 189 10.50 -5.92 3.80
CA LYS A 189 11.72 -5.43 3.15
C LYS A 189 11.92 -3.92 3.35
N GLU A 190 10.88 -3.13 3.14
CA GLU A 190 10.96 -1.68 3.31
C GLU A 190 11.27 -1.26 4.75
N ARG A 191 10.68 -1.93 5.74
CA ARG A 191 10.99 -1.69 7.15
C ARG A 191 12.44 -2.02 7.45
N TYR A 192 12.92 -3.14 6.92
CA TYR A 192 14.31 -3.56 7.10
C TYR A 192 15.29 -2.54 6.49
N GLU A 193 15.05 -2.08 5.25
CA GLU A 193 15.91 -1.06 4.62
C GLU A 193 15.87 0.29 5.36
N GLN A 194 14.71 0.72 5.84
CA GLN A 194 14.60 1.93 6.66
C GLN A 194 15.39 1.80 7.97
N ALA A 195 15.30 0.64 8.62
CA ALA A 195 16.05 0.37 9.84
C ALA A 195 17.57 0.31 9.57
N LYS A 196 17.98 -0.33 8.47
CA LYS A 196 19.38 -0.39 8.01
C LYS A 196 19.94 1.03 7.82
N GLU A 197 19.19 1.93 7.20
CA GLU A 197 19.60 3.33 7.04
C GLU A 197 19.76 4.06 8.39
N ALA A 198 18.87 3.81 9.35
CA ALA A 198 18.94 4.40 10.69
C ALA A 198 20.15 3.89 11.52
N PHE A 199 20.71 2.72 11.18
CA PHE A 199 21.89 2.16 11.82
C PHE A 199 23.20 2.43 11.05
N ARG A 200 23.13 3.05 9.87
CA ARG A 200 24.32 3.46 9.13
C ARG A 200 25.09 4.50 9.92
N THR A 201 26.31 4.16 10.27
CA THR A 201 27.32 5.13 10.73
C THR A 201 27.88 5.85 9.53
N SER A 202 28.29 7.11 9.71
CA SER A 202 28.82 8.00 8.66
C SER A 202 30.00 7.46 7.85
N GLU A 203 30.57 6.32 8.23
CA GLU A 203 31.72 5.68 7.58
C GLU A 203 31.33 4.57 6.57
N GLN A 204 30.10 4.11 6.57
CA GLN A 204 29.64 3.04 5.66
C GLN A 204 28.92 3.64 4.44
N LYS A 205 29.70 4.01 3.41
CA LYS A 205 29.18 4.60 2.15
C LYS A 205 28.79 3.58 1.09
N GLU A 206 29.09 2.30 1.25
CA GLU A 206 28.77 1.29 0.25
C GLU A 206 27.42 0.61 0.55
N PRO A 207 26.61 0.31 -0.49
CA PRO A 207 25.45 -0.54 -0.33
C PRO A 207 25.92 -1.90 0.19
N GLY A 208 25.46 -2.30 1.37
CA GLY A 208 25.77 -3.61 1.92
C GLY A 208 25.22 -4.73 1.02
N PRO A 209 25.69 -5.97 1.20
CA PRO A 209 25.23 -7.10 0.42
C PRO A 209 23.72 -7.26 0.47
N ASP A 210 23.15 -7.71 -0.65
CA ASP A 210 21.73 -8.06 -0.72
C ASP A 210 21.51 -9.33 0.09
N TYR A 211 20.80 -9.20 1.20
CA TYR A 211 20.52 -10.32 2.10
C TYR A 211 19.19 -10.99 1.73
N ASP A 212 19.17 -12.32 1.81
CA ASP A 212 17.92 -13.07 1.76
C ASP A 212 17.08 -12.75 3.00
N LEU A 213 15.95 -12.07 2.78
CA LEU A 213 15.01 -11.67 3.80
C LEU A 213 13.73 -12.54 3.82
N SER A 214 13.71 -13.65 3.09
CA SER A 214 12.56 -14.57 3.01
C SER A 214 12.14 -15.12 4.38
N TRP A 215 13.08 -15.24 5.31
CA TRP A 215 12.83 -15.69 6.68
C TRP A 215 11.92 -14.76 7.50
N LEU A 216 11.77 -13.49 7.11
CA LEU A 216 10.85 -12.54 7.76
C LEU A 216 9.38 -13.03 7.71
N SER A 217 9.05 -13.89 6.74
CA SER A 217 7.74 -14.55 6.66
C SER A 217 7.46 -15.53 7.81
N LYS A 218 8.49 -16.01 8.51
CA LYS A 218 8.36 -16.90 9.67
C LYS A 218 7.95 -16.18 10.94
N LEU A 219 8.10 -14.84 10.97
CA LEU A 219 7.74 -14.03 12.13
C LEU A 219 6.22 -13.92 12.25
N THR A 220 5.68 -14.23 13.43
CA THR A 220 4.26 -14.02 13.74
C THR A 220 3.95 -12.53 13.86
N LYS A 221 2.78 -12.14 13.34
CA LYS A 221 2.30 -10.75 13.34
C LYS A 221 1.01 -10.64 14.15
N ASP A 222 0.84 -9.50 14.79
CA ASP A 222 -0.42 -9.12 15.46
C ASP A 222 -1.49 -8.71 14.44
N GLY A 223 -2.73 -8.49 14.90
CA GLY A 223 -3.84 -8.04 14.06
C GLY A 223 -3.64 -6.69 13.36
N ASN A 224 -2.57 -5.96 13.68
CA ASN A 224 -2.17 -4.69 13.06
C ASN A 224 -0.98 -4.86 12.09
N GLY A 225 -0.55 -6.10 11.82
CA GLY A 225 0.58 -6.43 10.95
C GLY A 225 1.96 -6.08 11.52
N ARG A 226 2.07 -5.86 12.85
CA ARG A 226 3.34 -5.69 13.54
C ARG A 226 3.83 -7.03 14.04
N TYR A 227 5.14 -7.23 14.11
CA TYR A 227 5.68 -8.44 14.70
C TYR A 227 5.30 -8.55 16.17
N GLU A 228 4.77 -9.70 16.55
CA GLU A 228 4.42 -9.98 17.93
C GLU A 228 5.66 -10.02 18.82
N LYS A 229 5.57 -9.41 19.99
CA LYS A 229 6.65 -9.36 20.98
C LYS A 229 6.73 -10.66 21.76
N THR A 230 7.13 -11.73 21.08
CA THR A 230 7.27 -13.09 21.62
C THR A 230 8.73 -13.52 21.68
N ILE A 231 9.05 -14.46 22.58
CA ILE A 231 10.37 -15.09 22.65
C ILE A 231 10.67 -15.78 21.31
N ASN A 232 9.69 -16.46 20.74
CA ASN A 232 9.86 -17.18 19.46
C ASN A 232 10.29 -16.25 18.31
N ASN A 233 9.65 -15.09 18.18
CA ASN A 233 10.07 -14.11 17.16
C ASN A 233 11.50 -13.61 17.40
N ALA A 234 11.88 -13.37 18.66
CA ALA A 234 13.24 -12.96 18.98
C ALA A 234 14.27 -14.04 18.67
N VAL A 235 13.95 -15.32 18.92
CA VAL A 235 14.79 -16.46 18.54
C VAL A 235 14.93 -16.55 17.02
N ILE A 236 13.83 -16.47 16.28
CA ILE A 236 13.86 -16.49 14.80
C ILE A 236 14.77 -15.38 14.26
N VAL A 237 14.69 -14.16 14.83
CA VAL A 237 15.58 -13.06 14.45
C VAL A 237 17.04 -13.40 14.69
N LEU A 238 17.40 -13.87 15.89
CA LEU A 238 18.78 -14.22 16.23
C LEU A 238 19.37 -15.33 15.36
N GLU A 239 18.55 -16.28 14.93
CA GLU A 239 18.97 -17.43 14.11
C GLU A 239 19.08 -17.11 12.62
N ASN A 240 18.35 -16.10 12.12
CA ASN A 240 18.21 -15.87 10.68
C ASN A 240 18.73 -14.49 10.23
N ASP A 241 18.76 -13.47 11.10
CA ASP A 241 19.27 -12.15 10.74
C ASP A 241 20.73 -12.24 10.29
N PRO A 242 21.07 -11.81 9.08
CA PRO A 242 22.43 -11.93 8.52
C PRO A 242 23.52 -11.26 9.36
N LEU A 243 23.16 -10.25 10.17
CA LEU A 243 24.09 -9.51 11.02
C LEU A 243 24.23 -10.11 12.43
N LEU A 244 23.33 -11.01 12.84
CA LEU A 244 23.32 -11.64 14.16
C LEU A 244 23.60 -13.14 14.12
N LYS A 245 23.21 -13.80 13.03
CA LYS A 245 23.30 -15.25 12.85
C LYS A 245 24.73 -15.76 13.11
N GLY A 246 24.86 -16.67 14.09
CA GLY A 246 26.13 -17.29 14.42
C GLY A 246 27.13 -16.37 15.12
N ARG A 247 26.75 -15.11 15.44
CA ARG A 247 27.63 -14.16 16.12
C ARG A 247 27.60 -14.26 17.64
N ILE A 248 26.54 -14.82 18.18
CA ILE A 248 26.30 -14.90 19.62
C ILE A 248 26.40 -16.36 20.03
N VAL A 249 27.36 -16.67 20.89
CA VAL A 249 27.70 -18.04 21.28
C VAL A 249 27.99 -18.11 22.77
N THR A 250 27.98 -19.31 23.35
CA THR A 250 28.44 -19.57 24.70
C THR A 250 29.79 -20.32 24.64
N ASP A 251 30.81 -19.78 25.30
CA ASP A 251 32.05 -20.49 25.55
C ASP A 251 31.85 -21.43 26.75
N GLU A 252 31.91 -22.74 26.49
CA GLU A 252 31.69 -23.76 27.53
C GLU A 252 32.79 -23.78 28.57
N PHE A 253 34.04 -23.48 28.16
CA PHE A 253 35.17 -23.48 29.09
C PHE A 253 35.15 -22.27 30.01
N ALA A 254 34.90 -21.06 29.46
CA ALA A 254 34.82 -19.85 30.22
C ALA A 254 33.43 -19.62 30.87
N SER A 255 32.44 -20.46 30.56
CA SER A 255 31.04 -20.34 31.00
C SER A 255 30.47 -18.95 30.86
N CYS A 256 30.70 -18.30 29.71
CA CYS A 256 30.23 -16.95 29.43
C CYS A 256 29.78 -16.78 27.99
N GLY A 257 28.89 -15.78 27.78
CA GLY A 257 28.50 -15.34 26.43
C GLY A 257 29.65 -14.65 25.72
N MET A 258 29.77 -14.91 24.42
CA MET A 258 30.80 -14.35 23.56
C MET A 258 30.17 -13.80 22.27
N VAL A 259 30.81 -12.77 21.71
CA VAL A 259 30.51 -12.23 20.39
C VAL A 259 31.62 -12.65 19.43
N LEU A 260 31.24 -13.20 18.28
CA LEU A 260 32.16 -13.59 17.20
C LEU A 260 32.14 -12.53 16.08
N GLY A 261 33.14 -11.66 16.06
CA GLY A 261 33.32 -10.64 15.05
C GLY A 261 32.33 -9.48 15.16
N ARG A 262 32.03 -8.84 14.02
CA ARG A 262 31.22 -7.61 13.94
C ARG A 262 29.74 -7.86 14.24
N VAL A 263 29.14 -6.96 14.99
CA VAL A 263 27.70 -6.89 15.22
C VAL A 263 27.20 -5.47 14.90
N PRO A 264 25.90 -5.24 14.69
CA PRO A 264 25.39 -3.92 14.27
C PRO A 264 25.81 -2.76 15.16
N TRP A 265 25.98 -2.97 16.43
CA TRP A 265 26.36 -1.94 17.43
C TRP A 265 27.85 -1.92 17.76
N ASP A 266 28.65 -2.85 17.22
CA ASP A 266 30.10 -2.90 17.43
C ASP A 266 30.81 -3.46 16.20
N GLN A 267 31.67 -2.61 15.59
CA GLN A 267 32.36 -2.94 14.33
C GLN A 267 33.69 -3.65 14.51
N ARG A 268 34.10 -3.96 15.75
CA ARG A 268 35.30 -4.74 16.02
C ARG A 268 35.19 -6.16 15.48
N ASP A 269 36.13 -6.57 14.66
CA ASP A 269 36.14 -7.89 14.02
C ASP A 269 37.02 -8.87 14.84
N GLU A 270 36.72 -8.98 16.13
CA GLU A 270 37.40 -9.85 17.07
C GLU A 270 36.43 -10.66 17.91
N LYS A 271 36.85 -11.82 18.35
CA LYS A 271 36.16 -12.58 19.36
C LYS A 271 36.29 -11.88 20.71
N ARG A 272 35.20 -11.63 21.40
CA ARG A 272 35.17 -10.93 22.68
C ARG A 272 34.04 -11.39 23.56
N ARG A 273 34.20 -11.15 24.87
CA ARG A 273 33.16 -11.45 25.84
C ARG A 273 31.95 -10.52 25.66
N TRP A 274 30.75 -11.08 25.81
CA TRP A 274 29.49 -10.34 25.86
C TRP A 274 29.46 -9.47 27.14
N THR A 275 28.96 -8.25 27.01
CA THR A 275 28.89 -7.24 28.08
C THR A 275 27.53 -6.56 28.11
N ASP A 276 27.25 -5.76 29.16
CA ASP A 276 26.02 -4.95 29.26
C ASP A 276 25.82 -3.97 28.10
N VAL A 277 26.92 -3.55 27.45
CA VAL A 277 26.86 -2.72 26.24
C VAL A 277 26.27 -3.51 25.07
N ASP A 278 26.57 -4.78 25.00
CA ASP A 278 26.01 -5.67 23.99
C ASP A 278 24.52 -5.93 24.22
N ASP A 279 24.09 -6.06 25.48
CA ASP A 279 22.67 -6.12 25.81
C ASP A 279 21.93 -4.89 25.31
N ALA A 280 22.43 -3.71 25.62
CA ALA A 280 21.83 -2.44 25.18
C ALA A 280 21.81 -2.32 23.64
N GLY A 281 22.90 -2.70 22.98
CA GLY A 281 23.03 -2.72 21.53
C GLY A 281 22.03 -3.66 20.86
N TYR A 282 21.94 -4.88 21.38
CA TYR A 282 20.99 -5.89 20.92
C TYR A 282 19.53 -5.42 21.08
N TYR A 283 19.13 -4.93 22.26
CA TYR A 283 17.76 -4.46 22.49
C TYR A 283 17.40 -3.32 21.53
N ARG A 284 18.28 -2.34 21.38
CA ARG A 284 18.07 -1.24 20.44
C ARG A 284 17.95 -1.74 19.02
N TYR A 285 18.79 -2.68 18.60
CA TYR A 285 18.77 -3.25 17.26
C TYR A 285 17.45 -3.93 16.96
N VAL A 286 17.02 -4.87 17.80
CA VAL A 286 15.78 -5.62 17.57
C VAL A 286 14.53 -4.75 17.71
N GLU A 287 14.58 -3.69 18.53
CA GLU A 287 13.50 -2.72 18.63
C GLU A 287 13.34 -1.93 17.32
N VAL A 288 14.43 -1.39 16.77
CA VAL A 288 14.41 -0.54 15.57
C VAL A 288 14.06 -1.35 14.33
N PHE A 289 14.67 -2.53 14.14
CA PHE A 289 14.47 -3.35 12.94
C PHE A 289 13.17 -4.15 12.95
N TYR A 290 12.78 -4.66 14.10
CA TYR A 290 11.67 -5.62 14.22
C TYR A 290 10.55 -5.15 15.13
N GLY A 291 10.72 -4.04 15.85
CA GLY A 291 9.75 -3.57 16.83
C GLY A 291 9.61 -4.49 18.03
N LEU A 292 10.57 -5.40 18.25
CA LEU A 292 10.56 -6.33 19.37
C LEU A 292 11.08 -5.63 20.63
N THR A 293 10.25 -5.62 21.67
CA THR A 293 10.54 -5.01 22.97
C THR A 293 10.17 -5.96 24.10
N GLY A 294 10.74 -5.73 25.27
CA GLY A 294 10.50 -6.55 26.46
C GLY A 294 11.77 -7.32 26.86
N ARG A 295 12.56 -6.69 27.76
CA ARG A 295 13.88 -7.16 28.21
C ARG A 295 13.89 -8.64 28.54
N GLU A 296 13.00 -9.10 29.40
CA GLU A 296 12.93 -10.48 29.84
C GLU A 296 12.80 -11.49 28.67
N LYS A 297 11.96 -11.17 27.67
CA LYS A 297 11.78 -12.02 26.49
C LYS A 297 13.01 -12.05 25.60
N LEU A 298 13.67 -10.89 25.45
CA LEU A 298 14.89 -10.77 24.66
C LEU A 298 16.06 -11.48 25.33
N ASP A 299 16.17 -11.40 26.66
CA ASP A 299 17.19 -12.13 27.46
C ASP A 299 16.97 -13.65 27.32
N HIS A 300 15.73 -14.13 27.42
CA HIS A 300 15.43 -15.55 27.22
C HIS A 300 15.77 -16.03 25.81
N ALA A 301 15.51 -15.22 24.77
CA ALA A 301 15.89 -15.56 23.40
C ALA A 301 17.42 -15.63 23.23
N LEU A 302 18.17 -14.70 23.83
CA LEU A 302 19.64 -14.74 23.86
C LEU A 302 20.15 -16.01 24.55
N MET A 303 19.59 -16.36 25.69
CA MET A 303 19.96 -17.57 26.42
C MET A 303 19.72 -18.84 25.58
N ILE A 304 18.58 -18.92 24.89
CA ILE A 304 18.23 -20.06 24.03
C ILE A 304 19.26 -20.20 22.91
N VAL A 305 19.45 -19.12 22.14
CA VAL A 305 20.31 -19.16 20.92
C VAL A 305 21.79 -19.32 21.28
N SER A 306 22.27 -18.64 22.32
CA SER A 306 23.66 -18.79 22.76
C SER A 306 23.96 -20.19 23.29
N ALA A 307 22.99 -20.82 23.98
CA ALA A 307 23.10 -22.19 24.46
C ALA A 307 23.09 -23.24 23.32
N GLN A 308 22.45 -22.94 22.21
CA GLN A 308 22.48 -23.78 21.00
C GLN A 308 23.81 -23.64 20.24
N ASN A 309 24.41 -22.45 20.27
CA ASN A 309 25.67 -22.12 19.60
C ASN A 309 26.82 -22.17 20.61
N ARG A 310 27.28 -23.38 20.94
CA ARG A 310 28.37 -23.58 21.90
C ARG A 310 29.70 -23.68 21.21
N ILE A 311 30.73 -23.08 21.81
CA ILE A 311 32.13 -23.22 21.40
C ILE A 311 32.98 -23.65 22.58
N ASN A 312 34.07 -24.30 22.33
CA ASN A 312 35.06 -24.67 23.34
C ASN A 312 36.45 -24.51 22.73
N ASP A 313 37.04 -23.36 22.93
CA ASP A 313 38.34 -23.02 22.33
C ASP A 313 39.45 -23.89 22.85
N VAL A 314 39.39 -24.30 24.12
CA VAL A 314 40.44 -25.16 24.69
C VAL A 314 40.41 -26.55 24.07
N LYS A 315 39.21 -27.09 23.85
CA LYS A 315 39.06 -28.38 23.17
C LYS A 315 39.60 -28.33 21.74
N HIS A 316 39.26 -27.25 21.01
CA HIS A 316 39.69 -27.04 19.61
C HIS A 316 41.22 -26.81 19.49
N TYR A 317 41.84 -26.28 20.54
CA TYR A 317 43.31 -26.10 20.58
C TYR A 317 44.06 -27.41 20.88
N LEU A 318 43.41 -28.35 21.58
CA LEU A 318 43.99 -29.63 21.99
C LEU A 318 43.75 -30.75 20.97
N GLU A 319 42.82 -30.62 20.06
CA GLU A 319 42.60 -31.50 18.90
C GLU A 319 43.43 -31.07 17.71
#